data_ac6eb0d9efeb9f61ab3a9e6956927aa8
#
_entry.id   ac6eb0d9efeb9f61ab3a9e6956927aa8
#
_cell.length_a   1.000
_cell.length_b   1.000
_cell.length_c   1.000
_cell.angle_alpha   90.00
_cell.angle_beta   90.00
_cell.angle_gamma   90.00
#
_symmetry.space_group_name_H-M   'P 1'
#
loop_
_entity.id
_entity.type
_entity.pdbx_description
1 polymer ?
#
loop_
_entity_poly.entity_id
_entity_poly.type
_entity_poly.pdbx_seq_one_letter_code
_entity_poly.pdbx_strand_id
1 'polypeptide(L)'
;MTKTMEMLFVLVVTLATGSLASSNGPSRGYTDPQCQGDRRVIVHLFEWPWADIAAECETFLGPKGYCGVQVSPPMEHIQGGQWWTRYQPISYKLESRSGSRQQFVDMVARCKAAGVNIFVDAVINHMSGRGSSGEGQ
;
A
#
# COMPACT_ATOMS: atom_id res chain seq x y z
N MET A 1 -42.05 -53.76 -41.52
CA MET A 1 -42.74 -52.73 -40.67
C MET A 1 -41.83 -52.39 -39.52
N THR A 2 -41.04 -51.36 -39.70
CA THR A 2 -40.08 -50.89 -38.72
C THR A 2 -40.54 -49.50 -38.26
N LYS A 3 -40.98 -49.38 -37.00
CA LYS A 3 -41.36 -48.12 -36.38
C LYS A 3 -40.08 -47.42 -35.90
N THR A 4 -39.74 -46.32 -36.54
CA THR A 4 -38.73 -45.36 -36.07
C THR A 4 -39.28 -44.58 -34.90
N MET A 5 -38.63 -44.69 -33.75
CA MET A 5 -38.93 -43.97 -32.53
C MET A 5 -38.11 -42.68 -32.55
N GLU A 6 -38.74 -41.56 -32.80
CA GLU A 6 -38.14 -40.23 -32.70
C GLU A 6 -37.95 -39.87 -31.23
N MET A 7 -36.69 -39.76 -30.77
CA MET A 7 -36.32 -39.26 -29.46
C MET A 7 -36.23 -37.74 -29.53
N LEU A 8 -37.25 -37.08 -28.99
CA LEU A 8 -37.31 -35.63 -28.85
C LEU A 8 -36.35 -35.18 -27.71
N PHE A 9 -35.19 -34.63 -28.05
CA PHE A 9 -34.29 -34.00 -27.09
C PHE A 9 -34.88 -32.62 -26.74
N VAL A 10 -35.47 -32.50 -25.56
CA VAL A 10 -35.82 -31.21 -24.99
C VAL A 10 -34.56 -30.58 -24.37
N LEU A 11 -34.00 -29.58 -25.06
CA LEU A 11 -32.87 -28.77 -24.55
C LEU A 11 -33.41 -27.77 -23.50
N VAL A 12 -33.26 -28.07 -22.24
CA VAL A 12 -33.57 -27.11 -21.15
C VAL A 12 -32.42 -26.14 -21.04
N VAL A 13 -32.57 -24.96 -21.63
CA VAL A 13 -31.65 -23.82 -21.40
C VAL A 13 -32.01 -23.16 -20.09
N THR A 14 -31.32 -23.48 -19.02
CA THR A 14 -31.40 -22.73 -17.77
C THR A 14 -30.63 -21.41 -17.93
N LEU A 15 -31.36 -20.31 -18.12
CA LEU A 15 -30.79 -18.96 -17.98
C LEU A 15 -30.40 -18.76 -16.51
N ALA A 16 -29.12 -18.87 -16.23
CA ALA A 16 -28.57 -18.37 -14.96
C ALA A 16 -28.62 -16.83 -14.98
N THR A 17 -29.66 -16.26 -14.39
CA THR A 17 -29.69 -14.83 -14.08
C THR A 17 -28.70 -14.58 -12.99
N GLY A 18 -27.44 -14.27 -13.37
CA GLY A 18 -26.43 -13.76 -12.47
C GLY A 18 -26.89 -12.41 -11.92
N SER A 19 -27.42 -12.39 -10.70
CA SER A 19 -27.58 -11.17 -9.96
C SER A 19 -26.20 -10.54 -9.78
N LEU A 20 -25.92 -9.47 -10.53
CA LEU A 20 -24.83 -8.56 -10.23
C LEU A 20 -25.17 -7.91 -8.89
N ALA A 21 -24.73 -8.54 -7.80
CA ALA A 21 -24.75 -7.91 -6.50
C ALA A 21 -23.89 -6.65 -6.60
N SER A 22 -24.54 -5.48 -6.71
CA SER A 22 -23.90 -4.20 -6.55
C SER A 22 -23.30 -4.17 -5.15
N SER A 23 -21.98 -4.28 -5.05
CA SER A 23 -21.26 -4.15 -3.80
C SER A 23 -21.20 -2.67 -3.39
N ASN A 24 -22.37 -2.07 -3.12
CA ASN A 24 -22.44 -0.85 -2.33
C ASN A 24 -22.18 -1.24 -0.88
N GLY A 25 -20.93 -1.60 -0.57
CA GLY A 25 -20.47 -1.66 0.81
C GLY A 25 -20.64 -0.27 1.44
N PRO A 26 -20.82 -0.19 2.76
CA PRO A 26 -20.93 1.09 3.45
C PRO A 26 -19.74 1.95 3.05
N SER A 27 -19.99 3.24 2.73
CA SER A 27 -18.95 4.20 2.39
C SER A 27 -17.90 4.16 3.48
N ARG A 28 -16.66 3.78 3.13
CA ARG A 28 -15.56 3.71 4.08
C ARG A 28 -15.37 5.10 4.67
N GLY A 29 -15.47 5.22 5.99
CA GLY A 29 -15.31 6.50 6.69
C GLY A 29 -13.90 7.07 6.52
N TYR A 30 -13.75 8.37 6.74
CA TYR A 30 -12.45 9.07 6.70
C TYR A 30 -11.39 8.42 7.59
N THR A 31 -11.80 7.80 8.70
CA THR A 31 -10.93 7.11 9.66
C THR A 31 -10.64 5.65 9.30
N ASP A 32 -11.20 5.12 8.20
CA ASP A 32 -10.96 3.74 7.77
C ASP A 32 -9.58 3.63 7.11
N PRO A 33 -8.63 2.88 7.68
CA PRO A 33 -7.30 2.67 7.11
C PRO A 33 -7.30 1.79 5.86
N GLN A 34 -8.46 1.33 5.42
CA GLN A 34 -8.67 0.50 4.22
C GLN A 34 -7.84 -0.78 4.23
N CYS A 35 -7.76 -1.42 5.38
CA CYS A 35 -7.07 -2.70 5.53
C CYS A 35 -7.71 -3.79 4.67
N GLN A 36 -6.91 -4.73 4.17
CA GLN A 36 -7.40 -5.90 3.47
C GLN A 36 -7.94 -6.94 4.47
N GLY A 37 -9.15 -7.46 4.21
CA GLY A 37 -9.77 -8.47 5.07
C GLY A 37 -9.91 -8.01 6.53
N ASP A 38 -9.51 -8.88 7.46
CA ASP A 38 -9.61 -8.62 8.91
C ASP A 38 -8.33 -8.01 9.52
N ARG A 39 -7.40 -7.56 8.68
CA ARG A 39 -6.16 -6.93 9.14
C ARG A 39 -6.44 -5.63 9.87
N ARG A 40 -5.80 -5.41 11.03
CA ARG A 40 -6.08 -4.24 11.89
C ARG A 40 -4.84 -3.56 12.45
N VAL A 41 -3.68 -4.23 12.42
CA VAL A 41 -2.46 -3.73 13.05
C VAL A 41 -1.65 -2.91 12.07
N ILE A 42 -1.27 -1.70 12.49
CA ILE A 42 -0.30 -0.84 11.80
C ILE A 42 0.94 -0.80 12.67
N VAL A 43 2.11 -1.05 12.09
CA VAL A 43 3.39 -0.95 12.76
C VAL A 43 4.16 0.27 12.26
N HIS A 44 4.90 0.94 13.14
CA HIS A 44 5.81 2.02 12.76
C HIS A 44 7.23 1.47 12.65
N LEU A 45 7.79 1.42 11.43
CA LEU A 45 9.19 1.06 11.19
C LEU A 45 10.02 2.34 11.07
N PHE A 46 10.35 2.89 12.24
CA PHE A 46 11.01 4.18 12.37
C PHE A 46 12.45 4.14 11.85
N GLU A 47 12.79 5.03 10.92
CA GLU A 47 14.12 5.19 10.31
C GLU A 47 14.61 4.01 9.44
N TRP A 48 13.74 3.06 9.12
CA TRP A 48 14.13 1.93 8.29
C TRP A 48 14.37 2.33 6.83
N PRO A 49 15.34 1.70 6.13
CA PRO A 49 15.51 1.80 4.69
C PRO A 49 14.32 1.22 3.92
N TRP A 50 13.98 1.80 2.76
CA TRP A 50 12.85 1.34 1.96
C TRP A 50 12.96 -0.12 1.52
N ALA A 51 14.17 -0.57 1.17
CA ALA A 51 14.42 -1.95 0.76
C ALA A 51 14.14 -2.95 1.88
N ASP A 52 14.48 -2.59 3.12
CA ASP A 52 14.29 -3.46 4.29
C ASP A 52 12.80 -3.54 4.67
N ILE A 53 12.08 -2.41 4.56
CA ILE A 53 10.61 -2.39 4.76
C ILE A 53 9.93 -3.27 3.71
N ALA A 54 10.36 -3.20 2.44
CA ALA A 54 9.81 -4.04 1.39
C ALA A 54 10.00 -5.54 1.69
N ALA A 55 11.19 -5.93 2.12
CA ALA A 55 11.49 -7.31 2.51
C ALA A 55 10.66 -7.74 3.73
N GLU A 56 10.50 -6.87 4.72
CA GLU A 56 9.69 -7.14 5.93
C GLU A 56 8.21 -7.31 5.59
N CYS A 57 7.68 -6.52 4.64
CA CYS A 57 6.33 -6.69 4.14
C CYS A 57 6.11 -8.10 3.57
N GLU A 58 7.06 -8.60 2.79
CA GLU A 58 6.95 -9.89 2.11
C GLU A 58 7.17 -11.08 3.06
N THR A 59 8.13 -10.97 3.97
CA THR A 59 8.59 -12.10 4.79
C THR A 59 7.86 -12.23 6.11
N PHE A 60 7.38 -11.14 6.68
CA PHE A 60 6.78 -11.14 8.00
C PHE A 60 5.41 -10.45 8.05
N LEU A 61 5.32 -9.16 7.70
CA LEU A 61 4.10 -8.37 7.95
C LEU A 61 2.90 -8.87 7.14
N GLY A 62 3.09 -9.18 5.87
CA GLY A 62 2.06 -9.75 5.01
C GLY A 62 1.57 -11.10 5.52
N PRO A 63 2.46 -12.11 5.70
CA PRO A 63 2.11 -13.41 6.26
C PRO A 63 1.45 -13.35 7.64
N LYS A 64 1.83 -12.39 8.47
CA LYS A 64 1.26 -12.20 9.83
C LYS A 64 -0.02 -11.37 9.86
N GLY A 65 -0.49 -10.88 8.71
CA GLY A 65 -1.76 -10.18 8.60
C GLY A 65 -1.74 -8.74 9.14
N TYR A 66 -0.60 -8.05 9.05
CA TYR A 66 -0.56 -6.62 9.36
C TYR A 66 -1.34 -5.83 8.31
N CYS A 67 -2.05 -4.78 8.74
CA CYS A 67 -2.75 -3.86 7.86
C CYS A 67 -1.79 -2.95 7.11
N GLY A 68 -0.79 -2.43 7.81
CA GLY A 68 0.13 -1.48 7.20
C GLY A 68 1.35 -1.14 8.02
N VAL A 69 2.20 -0.35 7.38
CA VAL A 69 3.42 0.22 7.94
C VAL A 69 3.34 1.74 7.87
N GLN A 70 3.54 2.41 9.00
CA GLN A 70 3.88 3.81 9.02
C GLN A 70 5.39 3.94 8.79
N VAL A 71 5.77 4.77 7.83
CA VAL A 71 7.17 5.04 7.49
C VAL A 71 7.58 6.44 7.92
N SER A 72 8.88 6.62 8.19
CA SER A 72 9.45 7.94 8.44
C SER A 72 9.33 8.85 7.21
N PRO A 73 9.38 10.19 7.37
CA PRO A 73 9.18 11.13 6.27
C PRO A 73 10.05 10.82 5.05
N PRO A 74 9.44 10.66 3.84
CA PRO A 74 10.16 10.24 2.64
C PRO A 74 10.73 11.39 1.83
N MET A 75 10.38 12.64 2.17
CA MET A 75 10.82 13.82 1.42
C MET A 75 12.27 14.17 1.72
N GLU A 76 12.88 14.91 0.78
CA GLU A 76 14.22 15.46 0.93
C GLU A 76 14.31 16.39 2.16
N HIS A 77 15.30 16.17 3.00
CA HIS A 77 15.48 16.87 4.28
C HIS A 77 16.92 17.35 4.46
N ILE A 78 17.19 18.14 5.50
CA ILE A 78 18.55 18.62 5.80
C ILE A 78 19.49 17.45 6.07
N GLN A 79 20.78 17.64 5.76
CA GLN A 79 21.83 16.69 6.11
C GLN A 79 22.03 16.60 7.62
N GLY A 80 22.34 15.40 8.08
CA GLY A 80 22.63 15.10 9.49
C GLY A 80 22.24 13.68 9.87
N GLY A 81 22.96 13.09 10.80
CA GLY A 81 22.73 11.72 11.29
C GLY A 81 21.61 11.57 12.31
N GLN A 82 21.01 12.67 12.74
CA GLN A 82 19.99 12.63 13.78
C GLN A 82 18.59 12.41 13.16
N TRP A 83 17.74 11.63 13.81
CA TRP A 83 16.40 11.29 13.31
C TRP A 83 15.53 12.52 13.04
N TRP A 84 15.62 13.59 13.83
CA TRP A 84 14.80 14.80 13.65
C TRP A 84 15.14 15.62 12.40
N THR A 85 16.27 15.40 11.74
CA THR A 85 16.61 16.08 10.50
C THR A 85 15.59 15.77 9.39
N ARG A 86 14.93 14.62 9.44
CA ARG A 86 13.86 14.23 8.51
C ARG A 86 12.61 15.11 8.66
N TYR A 87 12.46 15.79 9.76
CA TYR A 87 11.36 16.72 10.02
C TYR A 87 11.72 18.18 9.66
N GLN A 88 12.78 18.36 8.90
CA GLN A 88 13.19 19.65 8.33
C GLN A 88 13.28 19.54 6.80
N PRO A 89 12.12 19.53 6.09
CA PRO A 89 12.09 19.36 4.65
C PRO A 89 12.78 20.49 3.90
N ILE A 90 13.54 20.14 2.86
CA ILE A 90 14.10 21.09 1.90
C ILE A 90 13.28 21.13 0.63
N SER A 91 12.81 19.97 0.18
CA SER A 91 11.91 19.82 -0.94
C SER A 91 10.97 18.63 -0.74
N TYR A 92 9.96 18.51 -1.61
CA TYR A 92 9.06 17.34 -1.61
C TYR A 92 9.48 16.25 -2.60
N LYS A 93 10.73 16.25 -3.05
CA LYS A 93 11.28 15.11 -3.77
C LYS A 93 11.31 13.89 -2.84
N LEU A 94 10.99 12.73 -3.36
CA LEU A 94 11.05 11.47 -2.62
C LEU A 94 12.49 10.91 -2.59
N GLU A 95 13.38 11.68 -2.01
CA GLU A 95 14.79 11.36 -1.85
C GLU A 95 15.14 11.60 -0.37
N SER A 96 15.58 10.57 0.31
CA SER A 96 15.93 10.66 1.73
C SER A 96 16.99 9.62 2.09
N ARG A 97 17.50 9.64 3.29
CA ARG A 97 18.44 8.60 3.75
C ARG A 97 17.83 7.20 3.85
N SER A 98 16.51 7.06 3.80
CA SER A 98 15.88 5.73 3.68
C SER A 98 15.94 5.17 2.26
N GLY A 99 16.29 5.97 1.27
CA GLY A 99 16.47 5.55 -0.10
C GLY A 99 15.91 6.52 -1.14
N SER A 100 16.13 6.19 -2.41
CA SER A 100 15.68 6.95 -3.56
C SER A 100 14.18 6.82 -3.81
N ARG A 101 13.65 7.70 -4.67
CA ARG A 101 12.27 7.62 -5.16
C ARG A 101 11.94 6.25 -5.76
N GLN A 102 12.87 5.67 -6.52
CA GLN A 102 12.65 4.36 -7.14
C GLN A 102 12.49 3.26 -6.07
N GLN A 103 13.34 3.27 -5.05
CA GLN A 103 13.25 2.34 -3.92
C GLN A 103 11.96 2.53 -3.11
N PHE A 104 11.52 3.77 -2.94
CA PHE A 104 10.23 4.06 -2.29
C PHE A 104 9.05 3.49 -3.09
N VAL A 105 9.03 3.69 -4.40
CA VAL A 105 7.96 3.14 -5.28
C VAL A 105 7.98 1.61 -5.27
N ASP A 106 9.16 0.99 -5.32
CA ASP A 106 9.32 -0.47 -5.22
C ASP A 106 8.77 -0.99 -3.87
N MET A 107 9.14 -0.37 -2.76
CA MET A 107 8.62 -0.70 -1.44
C MET A 107 7.09 -0.67 -1.40
N VAL A 108 6.49 0.41 -1.90
CA VAL A 108 5.02 0.55 -1.92
C VAL A 108 4.37 -0.58 -2.73
N ALA A 109 4.94 -0.89 -3.90
CA ALA A 109 4.42 -1.96 -4.77
C ALA A 109 4.51 -3.34 -4.10
N ARG A 110 5.65 -3.66 -3.50
CA ARG A 110 5.90 -4.95 -2.83
C ARG A 110 5.06 -5.12 -1.58
N CYS A 111 4.98 -4.09 -0.73
CA CYS A 111 4.12 -4.11 0.45
C CYS A 111 2.65 -4.28 0.05
N LYS A 112 2.18 -3.54 -0.98
CA LYS A 112 0.82 -3.68 -1.50
C LYS A 112 0.54 -5.10 -2.01
N ALA A 113 1.48 -5.72 -2.72
CA ALA A 113 1.36 -7.11 -3.18
C ALA A 113 1.24 -8.09 -2.01
N ALA A 114 1.91 -7.82 -0.89
CA ALA A 114 1.81 -8.58 0.36
C ALA A 114 0.55 -8.24 1.19
N GLY A 115 -0.31 -7.33 0.71
CA GLY A 115 -1.53 -6.90 1.40
C GLY A 115 -1.28 -5.93 2.56
N VAL A 116 -0.15 -5.23 2.55
CA VAL A 116 0.27 -4.27 3.57
C VAL A 116 0.24 -2.85 3.00
N ASN A 117 -0.52 -1.95 3.61
CA ASN A 117 -0.59 -0.55 3.20
C ASN A 117 0.62 0.24 3.71
N ILE A 118 1.01 1.29 2.99
CA ILE A 118 2.03 2.23 3.45
C ILE A 118 1.35 3.52 3.91
N PHE A 119 1.64 3.93 5.13
CA PHE A 119 1.20 5.20 5.74
C PHE A 119 2.41 6.12 5.85
N VAL A 120 2.33 7.25 5.17
CA VAL A 120 3.43 8.20 5.05
C VAL A 120 3.34 9.27 6.13
N ASP A 121 4.43 9.52 6.84
CA ASP A 121 4.58 10.71 7.67
C ASP A 121 4.87 11.91 6.76
N ALA A 122 3.83 12.67 6.45
CA ALA A 122 3.88 13.77 5.48
C ALA A 122 4.09 15.12 6.18
N VAL A 123 5.33 15.57 6.26
CA VAL A 123 5.67 16.89 6.84
C VAL A 123 5.40 17.98 5.81
N ILE A 124 4.20 18.57 5.83
CA ILE A 124 3.75 19.56 4.86
C ILE A 124 3.47 20.96 5.47
N ASN A 125 3.52 21.10 6.77
CA ASN A 125 3.18 22.33 7.49
C ASN A 125 4.35 23.30 7.66
N HIS A 126 5.58 22.84 7.40
CA HIS A 126 6.79 23.68 7.51
C HIS A 126 7.93 23.14 6.62
N MET A 127 8.92 23.97 6.42
CA MET A 127 10.18 23.65 5.72
C MET A 127 11.37 23.86 6.67
N SER A 128 12.57 23.54 6.20
CA SER A 128 13.83 23.80 6.92
C SER A 128 14.15 25.29 7.01
N GLY A 129 15.07 25.65 7.89
CA GLY A 129 15.61 27.01 8.00
C GLY A 129 16.43 27.42 6.77
N ARG A 130 16.74 28.72 6.68
CA ARG A 130 17.58 29.27 5.60
C ARG A 130 19.00 28.70 5.66
N GLY A 131 19.62 28.44 4.50
CA GLY A 131 20.98 27.95 4.39
C GLY A 131 21.16 26.46 4.62
N SER A 132 20.06 25.71 4.71
CA SER A 132 20.10 24.24 4.78
C SER A 132 20.38 23.61 3.42
N SER A 133 21.16 22.52 3.40
CA SER A 133 21.43 21.71 2.20
C SER A 133 20.75 20.35 2.31
N GLY A 134 20.40 19.76 1.16
CA GLY A 134 19.61 18.52 1.09
C GLY A 134 20.43 17.26 1.32
N GLU A 135 19.74 16.20 1.73
CA GLU A 135 20.31 14.84 1.93
C GLU A 135 20.37 14.06 0.59
N GLY A 136 19.57 14.41 -0.38
CA GLY A 136 19.43 13.69 -1.64
C GLY A 136 20.31 14.22 -2.78
N GLN A 137 21.47 14.82 -2.49
CA GLN A 137 22.41 15.33 -3.50
C GLN A 137 23.65 14.47 -3.61
#